data_f3f05b4ebf8ae5872082342f4c121781
#
_entry.id   f3f05b4ebf8ae5872082342f4c121781
#
_cell.length_a   1.000
_cell.length_b   1.000
_cell.length_c   1.000
_cell.angle_alpha   90.00
_cell.angle_beta   90.00
_cell.angle_gamma   90.00
#
_symmetry.space_group_name_H-M   'P 1'
#
loop_
_entity.id
_entity.type
_entity.pdbx_description
1 polymer ?
#
loop_
_entity_poly.entity_id
_entity_poly.type
_entity_poly.pdbx_seq_one_letter_code
_entity_poly.pdbx_strand_id
1 'polypeptide(L)'
;MKKVNLEEVKQYVEENIGSFHEAREKGLKELKLSKILLKKNPYLFKAKNILTAESFVKSLVNAYLSSQEETMFGGFLERLAIFVCKKVYGGKKSSSEGLDLEFEKQKIIYVVAVKSGPNWGNSSQIAKMKENFRKAKQRLRTNAKKMPVEAINGCCYGRVDKMDKGEYQKIAGQKFWKLISNNSDLYTEIIEPLAHKAKEKNQNYDLEYAKQINIFSLQFANEFCVDGSINWNKIVKFNSGEEKVKVNL
;
A
#
# COMPACT_ATOMS: atom_id res chain seq x y z
N MET A 1 24.74 14.88 14.47
CA MET A 1 24.17 13.64 13.87
C MET A 1 24.18 13.77 12.36
N LYS A 2 24.57 12.70 11.66
CA LYS A 2 24.62 12.66 10.18
C LYS A 2 23.21 12.82 9.62
N LYS A 3 23.01 13.70 8.63
CA LYS A 3 21.80 13.72 7.81
C LYS A 3 21.90 12.67 6.71
N VAL A 4 20.77 12.20 6.21
CA VAL A 4 20.75 11.35 5.01
C VAL A 4 21.36 12.11 3.82
N ASN A 5 22.10 11.41 2.97
CA ASN A 5 22.56 11.94 1.70
C ASN A 5 21.42 11.84 0.67
N LEU A 6 20.98 12.99 0.15
CA LEU A 6 19.86 13.07 -0.79
C LEU A 6 20.16 12.40 -2.12
N GLU A 7 21.38 12.49 -2.63
CA GLU A 7 21.77 11.83 -3.88
C GLU A 7 21.69 10.29 -3.75
N GLU A 8 22.08 9.72 -2.59
CA GLU A 8 21.91 8.29 -2.34
C GLU A 8 20.44 7.89 -2.26
N VAL A 9 19.58 8.75 -1.70
CA VAL A 9 18.13 8.50 -1.66
C VAL A 9 17.52 8.55 -3.05
N LYS A 10 17.88 9.57 -3.83
CA LYS A 10 17.45 9.75 -5.22
C LYS A 10 17.84 8.53 -6.06
N GLN A 11 19.11 8.15 -6.02
CA GLN A 11 19.60 6.97 -6.72
C GLN A 11 18.82 5.72 -6.33
N TYR A 12 18.63 5.48 -5.02
CA TYR A 12 17.85 4.33 -4.55
C TYR A 12 16.42 4.34 -5.09
N VAL A 13 15.74 5.49 -5.08
CA VAL A 13 14.37 5.61 -5.60
C VAL A 13 14.35 5.31 -7.09
N GLU A 14 15.23 5.93 -7.89
CA GLU A 14 15.31 5.74 -9.33
C GLU A 14 15.60 4.29 -9.73
N GLU A 15 16.46 3.59 -9.00
CA GLU A 15 16.79 2.17 -9.22
C GLU A 15 15.65 1.22 -8.85
N ASN A 16 14.83 1.58 -7.87
CA ASN A 16 13.83 0.66 -7.29
C ASN A 16 12.37 0.95 -7.69
N ILE A 17 12.05 2.19 -8.14
CA ILE A 17 10.68 2.54 -8.53
C ILE A 17 10.22 1.75 -9.78
N GLY A 18 11.14 1.32 -10.62
CA GLY A 18 10.85 0.47 -11.78
C GLY A 18 10.09 -0.80 -11.41
N SER A 19 10.43 -1.42 -10.29
CA SER A 19 9.75 -2.63 -9.80
C SER A 19 8.26 -2.41 -9.47
N PHE A 20 7.88 -1.22 -9.04
CA PHE A 20 6.48 -0.83 -8.85
C PHE A 20 5.74 -0.77 -10.18
N HIS A 21 6.32 -0.13 -11.19
CA HIS A 21 5.72 -0.02 -12.52
C HIS A 21 5.58 -1.39 -13.19
N GLU A 22 6.58 -2.25 -13.09
CA GLU A 22 6.54 -3.63 -13.61
C GLU A 22 5.47 -4.48 -12.92
N ALA A 23 5.37 -4.39 -11.60
CA ALA A 23 4.34 -5.11 -10.84
C ALA A 23 2.93 -4.61 -11.17
N ARG A 24 2.75 -3.30 -11.39
CA ARG A 24 1.50 -2.67 -11.82
C ARG A 24 1.07 -3.15 -13.20
N GLU A 25 1.98 -3.15 -14.17
CA GLU A 25 1.72 -3.63 -15.54
C GLU A 25 1.41 -5.14 -15.55
N LYS A 26 2.20 -5.93 -14.83
CA LYS A 26 1.94 -7.37 -14.67
C LYS A 26 0.58 -7.64 -14.05
N GLY A 27 0.24 -6.93 -12.97
CA GLY A 27 -1.06 -7.06 -12.31
C GLY A 27 -2.24 -6.77 -13.23
N LEU A 28 -2.08 -5.80 -14.16
CA LEU A 28 -3.06 -5.48 -15.18
C LEU A 28 -3.20 -6.59 -16.23
N LYS A 29 -2.09 -7.11 -16.77
CA LYS A 29 -2.07 -8.18 -17.77
C LYS A 29 -2.64 -9.51 -17.25
N GLU A 30 -2.42 -9.82 -15.99
CA GLU A 30 -2.92 -11.05 -15.32
C GLU A 30 -4.36 -10.90 -14.79
N LEU A 31 -4.99 -9.76 -15.03
CA LEU A 31 -6.33 -9.49 -14.53
C LEU A 31 -7.37 -10.40 -15.19
N LYS A 32 -8.33 -10.87 -14.39
CA LYS A 32 -9.48 -11.63 -14.86
C LYS A 32 -10.76 -10.98 -14.38
N LEU A 33 -11.69 -10.73 -15.28
CA LEU A 33 -12.96 -10.09 -14.96
C LEU A 33 -13.73 -10.85 -13.89
N SER A 34 -13.80 -12.18 -13.99
CA SER A 34 -14.46 -13.05 -12.99
C SER A 34 -13.87 -12.85 -11.58
N LYS A 35 -12.54 -12.76 -11.47
CA LYS A 35 -11.87 -12.55 -10.17
C LYS A 35 -12.19 -11.19 -9.54
N ILE A 36 -12.32 -10.16 -10.37
CA ILE A 36 -12.66 -8.81 -9.90
C ILE A 36 -14.11 -8.75 -9.45
N LEU A 37 -15.01 -9.31 -10.25
CA LEU A 37 -16.44 -9.39 -9.94
C LEU A 37 -16.69 -10.08 -8.59
N LEU A 38 -15.96 -11.16 -8.27
CA LEU A 38 -16.07 -11.85 -6.98
C LEU A 38 -15.53 -11.07 -5.78
N LYS A 39 -14.63 -10.11 -6.02
CA LYS A 39 -13.96 -9.35 -4.94
C LYS A 39 -14.56 -7.99 -4.63
N LYS A 40 -15.43 -7.49 -5.50
CA LYS A 40 -16.00 -6.15 -5.35
C LYS A 40 -17.49 -6.22 -5.07
N ASN A 41 -17.97 -5.30 -4.24
CA ASN A 41 -19.34 -5.25 -3.76
C ASN A 41 -20.32 -4.81 -4.87
N PRO A 42 -21.17 -5.68 -5.41
CA PRO A 42 -22.09 -5.34 -6.50
C PRO A 42 -23.17 -4.34 -6.07
N TYR A 43 -23.59 -4.36 -4.82
CA TYR A 43 -24.62 -3.44 -4.29
C TYR A 43 -24.14 -1.99 -4.35
N LEU A 44 -22.84 -1.73 -4.08
CA LEU A 44 -22.26 -0.40 -4.18
C LEU A 44 -22.35 0.16 -5.62
N PHE A 45 -22.08 -0.68 -6.62
CA PHE A 45 -22.13 -0.25 -8.03
C PHE A 45 -23.56 -0.04 -8.49
N LYS A 46 -24.50 -0.85 -8.03
CA LYS A 46 -25.94 -0.63 -8.28
C LYS A 46 -26.41 0.68 -7.66
N ALA A 47 -26.01 0.98 -6.43
CA ALA A 47 -26.36 2.23 -5.74
C ALA A 47 -25.80 3.47 -6.44
N LYS A 48 -24.69 3.37 -7.18
CA LYS A 48 -24.13 4.44 -8.01
C LYS A 48 -24.90 4.67 -9.33
N ASN A 49 -25.95 3.94 -9.59
CA ASN A 49 -26.76 4.03 -10.80
C ASN A 49 -25.97 3.93 -12.11
N ILE A 50 -25.03 2.98 -12.18
CA ILE A 50 -24.25 2.74 -13.39
C ILE A 50 -25.12 2.05 -14.45
N LEU A 51 -25.19 2.62 -15.63
CA LEU A 51 -26.12 2.20 -16.67
C LEU A 51 -25.46 1.39 -17.81
N THR A 52 -24.17 1.61 -18.09
CA THR A 52 -23.49 0.97 -19.23
C THR A 52 -22.46 -0.08 -18.77
N ALA A 53 -22.25 -1.11 -19.59
CA ALA A 53 -21.24 -2.15 -19.37
C ALA A 53 -19.83 -1.56 -19.22
N GLU A 54 -19.46 -0.63 -20.10
CA GLU A 54 -18.15 0.02 -20.08
C GLU A 54 -17.92 0.80 -18.78
N SER A 55 -18.89 1.64 -18.37
CA SER A 55 -18.79 2.42 -17.15
C SER A 55 -18.70 1.53 -15.91
N PHE A 56 -19.44 0.41 -15.90
CA PHE A 56 -19.37 -0.57 -14.83
C PHE A 56 -17.97 -1.21 -14.78
N VAL A 57 -17.48 -1.72 -15.89
CA VAL A 57 -16.16 -2.36 -15.98
C VAL A 57 -15.05 -1.39 -15.59
N LYS A 58 -15.03 -0.16 -16.13
CA LYS A 58 -14.07 0.88 -15.74
C LYS A 58 -14.07 1.13 -14.23
N SER A 59 -15.25 1.31 -13.64
CA SER A 59 -15.39 1.55 -12.20
C SER A 59 -14.91 0.37 -11.36
N LEU A 60 -15.21 -0.85 -11.79
CA LEU A 60 -14.83 -2.09 -11.14
C LEU A 60 -13.31 -2.30 -11.19
N VAL A 61 -12.70 -2.16 -12.37
CA VAL A 61 -11.25 -2.32 -12.61
C VAL A 61 -10.48 -1.27 -11.84
N ASN A 62 -10.88 0.00 -11.91
CA ASN A 62 -10.22 1.09 -11.19
C ASN A 62 -10.24 0.87 -9.67
N ALA A 63 -11.38 0.46 -9.11
CA ALA A 63 -11.48 0.16 -7.70
C ALA A 63 -10.60 -1.04 -7.29
N TYR A 64 -10.38 -1.99 -8.18
CA TYR A 64 -9.51 -3.14 -7.93
C TYR A 64 -8.03 -2.75 -8.01
N LEU A 65 -7.63 -2.08 -9.09
CA LEU A 65 -6.23 -1.66 -9.33
C LEU A 65 -5.75 -0.69 -8.26
N SER A 66 -6.55 0.31 -7.88
CA SER A 66 -6.21 1.26 -6.82
C SER A 66 -5.85 0.55 -5.52
N SER A 67 -6.62 -0.47 -5.12
CA SER A 67 -6.32 -1.25 -3.91
C SER A 67 -5.01 -2.05 -4.01
N GLN A 68 -4.66 -2.52 -5.20
CA GLN A 68 -3.40 -3.22 -5.44
C GLN A 68 -2.21 -2.26 -5.46
N GLU A 69 -2.35 -1.12 -6.15
CA GLU A 69 -1.32 -0.09 -6.24
C GLU A 69 -0.95 0.46 -4.87
N GLU A 70 -1.92 0.74 -4.00
CA GLU A 70 -1.69 1.14 -2.61
C GLU A 70 -0.87 0.10 -1.84
N THR A 71 -1.15 -1.19 -2.04
CA THR A 71 -0.41 -2.28 -1.37
C THR A 71 1.02 -2.37 -1.89
N MET A 72 1.21 -2.34 -3.22
CA MET A 72 2.53 -2.43 -3.84
C MET A 72 3.40 -1.21 -3.49
N PHE A 73 2.81 -0.02 -3.55
CA PHE A 73 3.52 1.22 -3.23
C PHE A 73 3.85 1.32 -1.74
N GLY A 74 2.97 0.81 -0.88
CA GLY A 74 3.24 0.68 0.55
C GLY A 74 4.50 -0.14 0.84
N GLY A 75 4.67 -1.27 0.16
CA GLY A 75 5.88 -2.08 0.24
C GLY A 75 7.14 -1.36 -0.27
N PHE A 76 7.01 -0.52 -1.30
CA PHE A 76 8.11 0.33 -1.76
C PHE A 76 8.51 1.37 -0.70
N LEU A 77 7.54 2.08 -0.11
CA LEU A 77 7.80 3.08 0.94
C LEU A 77 8.42 2.46 2.19
N GLU A 78 8.02 1.24 2.58
CA GLU A 78 8.64 0.50 3.68
C GLU A 78 10.12 0.25 3.41
N ARG A 79 10.46 -0.27 2.22
CA ARG A 79 11.86 -0.52 1.84
C ARG A 79 12.67 0.77 1.78
N LEU A 80 12.10 1.85 1.27
CA LEU A 80 12.74 3.17 1.27
C LEU A 80 13.01 3.67 2.71
N ALA A 81 12.05 3.51 3.62
CA ALA A 81 12.23 3.91 5.02
C ALA A 81 13.36 3.11 5.70
N ILE A 82 13.44 1.81 5.44
CA ILE A 82 14.51 0.95 5.96
C ILE A 82 15.86 1.40 5.37
N PHE A 83 15.93 1.65 4.06
CA PHE A 83 17.16 2.13 3.40
C PHE A 83 17.65 3.46 4.00
N VAL A 84 16.77 4.44 4.11
CA VAL A 84 17.09 5.76 4.69
C VAL A 84 17.61 5.61 6.11
N CYS A 85 16.93 4.87 6.95
CA CYS A 85 17.33 4.67 8.33
C CYS A 85 18.67 3.90 8.44
N LYS A 86 18.92 2.94 7.57
CA LYS A 86 20.20 2.23 7.48
C LYS A 86 21.36 3.19 7.20
N LYS A 87 21.18 4.15 6.27
CA LYS A 87 22.21 5.13 5.90
C LYS A 87 22.55 6.13 7.00
N VAL A 88 21.60 6.46 7.86
CA VAL A 88 21.75 7.47 8.91
C VAL A 88 22.13 6.87 10.26
N TYR A 89 21.47 5.79 10.67
CA TYR A 89 21.57 5.21 12.00
C TYR A 89 22.05 3.76 12.00
N GLY A 90 22.39 3.18 10.85
CA GLY A 90 22.67 1.74 10.76
C GLY A 90 21.43 0.88 11.02
N GLY A 91 20.24 1.46 10.83
CA GLY A 91 18.96 0.77 11.03
C GLY A 91 18.87 -0.50 10.19
N LYS A 92 18.15 -1.49 10.69
CA LYS A 92 17.97 -2.81 10.05
C LYS A 92 16.51 -3.24 10.09
N LYS A 93 16.15 -4.16 9.18
CA LYS A 93 14.85 -4.81 9.25
C LYS A 93 14.71 -5.51 10.61
N SER A 94 13.54 -5.33 11.25
CA SER A 94 13.26 -5.96 12.53
C SER A 94 13.22 -7.48 12.41
N SER A 95 13.76 -8.18 13.40
CA SER A 95 13.59 -9.62 13.56
C SER A 95 12.32 -9.98 14.33
N SER A 96 11.58 -8.99 14.83
CA SER A 96 10.31 -9.20 15.53
C SER A 96 9.17 -9.28 14.53
N GLU A 97 8.29 -10.25 14.71
CA GLU A 97 7.10 -10.45 13.87
C GLU A 97 6.26 -9.19 13.75
N GLY A 98 5.88 -8.83 12.52
CA GLY A 98 4.98 -7.70 12.22
C GLY A 98 5.57 -6.32 12.51
N LEU A 99 6.89 -6.23 12.70
CA LEU A 99 7.63 -4.98 12.82
C LEU A 99 8.68 -4.90 11.71
N ASP A 100 8.94 -3.69 11.24
CA ASP A 100 9.64 -3.49 9.97
C ASP A 100 11.07 -2.97 10.15
N LEU A 101 11.32 -2.17 11.21
CA LEU A 101 12.58 -1.46 11.35
C LEU A 101 13.02 -1.39 12.82
N GLU A 102 14.32 -1.59 13.07
CA GLU A 102 14.99 -1.36 14.36
C GLU A 102 16.22 -0.49 14.17
N PHE A 103 16.41 0.51 15.03
CA PHE A 103 17.59 1.36 15.04
C PHE A 103 17.83 2.00 16.40
N GLU A 104 19.07 2.47 16.63
CA GLU A 104 19.45 3.23 17.81
C GLU A 104 19.63 4.70 17.45
N LYS A 105 19.08 5.59 18.28
CA LYS A 105 19.29 7.03 18.20
C LYS A 105 19.33 7.62 19.60
N GLN A 106 20.39 8.35 19.93
CA GLN A 106 20.56 9.02 21.23
C GLN A 106 20.39 8.07 22.43
N LYS A 107 20.97 6.88 22.38
CA LYS A 107 20.86 5.83 23.40
C LYS A 107 19.42 5.32 23.65
N ILE A 108 18.55 5.49 22.68
CA ILE A 108 17.19 4.94 22.67
C ILE A 108 17.11 3.96 21.49
N ILE A 109 16.59 2.77 21.74
CA ILE A 109 16.29 1.79 20.70
C ILE A 109 14.88 2.05 20.21
N TYR A 110 14.72 2.28 18.92
CA TYR A 110 13.43 2.41 18.26
C TYR A 110 13.06 1.11 17.56
N VAL A 111 11.85 0.66 17.80
CA VAL A 111 11.23 -0.45 17.08
C VAL A 111 9.99 0.08 16.36
N VAL A 112 9.94 -0.12 15.04
CA VAL A 112 8.98 0.60 14.19
C VAL A 112 8.14 -0.38 13.38
N ALA A 113 6.82 -0.20 13.41
CA ALA A 113 5.90 -0.71 12.40
C ALA A 113 5.67 0.39 11.36
N VAL A 114 6.09 0.15 10.13
CA VAL A 114 5.94 1.10 9.02
C VAL A 114 4.61 0.87 8.31
N LYS A 115 3.88 1.94 8.02
CA LYS A 115 2.62 1.93 7.28
C LYS A 115 2.64 3.02 6.21
N SER A 116 1.92 2.82 5.10
CA SER A 116 1.80 3.87 4.09
C SER A 116 1.21 5.12 4.70
N GLY A 117 -0.01 5.05 5.19
CA GLY A 117 -0.74 6.19 5.76
C GLY A 117 -1.31 5.93 7.15
N PRO A 118 -1.90 6.95 7.79
CA PRO A 118 -2.36 6.84 9.17
C PRO A 118 -3.67 6.06 9.35
N ASN A 119 -4.48 5.93 8.30
CA ASN A 119 -5.81 5.31 8.35
C ASN A 119 -5.74 3.83 7.94
N TRP A 120 -4.96 3.05 8.67
CA TRP A 120 -4.80 1.63 8.42
C TRP A 120 -5.31 0.80 9.61
N GLY A 121 -5.73 -0.41 9.28
CA GLY A 121 -6.03 -1.43 10.27
C GLY A 121 -7.35 -1.23 11.02
N ASN A 122 -7.95 -2.35 11.34
CA ASN A 122 -9.08 -2.44 12.26
C ASN A 122 -8.58 -2.67 13.70
N SER A 123 -9.51 -2.77 14.66
CA SER A 123 -9.18 -2.97 16.08
C SER A 123 -8.30 -4.20 16.34
N SER A 124 -8.56 -5.31 15.65
CA SER A 124 -7.78 -6.56 15.79
C SER A 124 -6.35 -6.39 15.28
N GLN A 125 -6.15 -5.73 14.15
CA GLN A 125 -4.82 -5.47 13.59
C GLN A 125 -4.01 -4.51 14.49
N ILE A 126 -4.67 -3.51 15.07
CA ILE A 126 -4.04 -2.60 16.02
C ILE A 126 -3.66 -3.34 17.31
N ALA A 127 -4.54 -4.23 17.83
CA ALA A 127 -4.24 -5.05 19.00
C ALA A 127 -3.05 -5.98 18.74
N LYS A 128 -2.97 -6.62 17.56
CA LYS A 128 -1.84 -7.46 17.16
C LYS A 128 -0.53 -6.67 17.09
N MET A 129 -0.56 -5.46 16.51
CA MET A 129 0.62 -4.59 16.47
C MET A 129 1.10 -4.23 17.89
N LYS A 130 0.20 -3.91 18.82
CA LYS A 130 0.55 -3.63 20.22
C LYS A 130 1.19 -4.85 20.89
N GLU A 131 0.66 -6.03 20.65
CA GLU A 131 1.25 -7.28 21.16
C GLU A 131 2.67 -7.47 20.61
N ASN A 132 2.87 -7.26 19.30
CA ASN A 132 4.19 -7.36 18.67
C ASN A 132 5.17 -6.34 19.25
N PHE A 133 4.73 -5.11 19.52
CA PHE A 133 5.55 -4.11 20.24
C PHE A 133 5.94 -4.54 21.65
N ARG A 134 5.02 -5.12 22.42
CA ARG A 134 5.33 -5.62 23.78
C ARG A 134 6.40 -6.73 23.71
N LYS A 135 6.23 -7.70 22.83
CA LYS A 135 7.22 -8.79 22.62
C LYS A 135 8.58 -8.24 22.19
N ALA A 136 8.62 -7.30 21.26
CA ALA A 136 9.86 -6.68 20.82
C ALA A 136 10.55 -5.88 21.93
N LYS A 137 9.80 -5.08 22.71
CA LYS A 137 10.34 -4.36 23.86
C LYS A 137 10.93 -5.32 24.88
N GLN A 138 10.27 -6.43 25.18
CA GLN A 138 10.77 -7.46 26.11
C GLN A 138 12.10 -8.07 25.58
N ARG A 139 12.14 -8.53 24.33
CA ARG A 139 13.33 -9.08 23.69
C ARG A 139 14.51 -8.11 23.70
N LEU A 140 14.27 -6.85 23.35
CA LEU A 140 15.31 -5.83 23.25
C LEU A 140 15.84 -5.40 24.62
N ARG A 141 15.00 -5.32 25.63
CA ARG A 141 15.43 -5.03 27.03
C ARG A 141 16.34 -6.11 27.61
N THR A 142 16.12 -7.37 27.24
CA THR A 142 16.95 -8.49 27.68
C THR A 142 18.34 -8.42 27.03
N ASN A 143 18.42 -7.99 25.76
CA ASN A 143 19.66 -7.98 24.97
C ASN A 143 20.42 -6.65 25.00
N ALA A 144 19.76 -5.54 25.32
CA ALA A 144 20.30 -4.19 25.20
C ALA A 144 20.58 -3.60 26.60
N LYS A 145 21.79 -3.71 27.09
CA LYS A 145 22.42 -2.99 28.20
C LYS A 145 21.57 -1.84 28.83
N LYS A 146 20.34 -2.11 29.32
CA LYS A 146 19.44 -1.16 29.98
C LYS A 146 19.01 0.09 29.16
N MET A 147 19.14 0.08 27.82
CA MET A 147 18.66 1.21 27.02
C MET A 147 17.13 1.22 26.95
N PRO A 148 16.50 2.40 26.99
CA PRO A 148 15.06 2.53 26.77
C PRO A 148 14.69 2.09 25.36
N VAL A 149 13.51 1.45 25.22
CA VAL A 149 12.96 0.97 23.94
C VAL A 149 11.66 1.67 23.64
N GLU A 150 11.63 2.43 22.56
CA GLU A 150 10.47 3.17 22.08
C GLU A 150 9.80 2.44 20.91
N ALA A 151 8.48 2.27 21.00
CA ALA A 151 7.67 1.67 19.93
C ALA A 151 7.02 2.76 19.08
N ILE A 152 7.19 2.66 17.77
CA ILE A 152 6.70 3.65 16.82
C ILE A 152 5.82 2.99 15.76
N ASN A 153 4.60 3.46 15.59
CA ASN A 153 3.85 3.27 14.36
C ASN A 153 4.16 4.46 13.43
N GLY A 154 5.05 4.24 12.48
CA GLY A 154 5.51 5.24 11.52
C GLY A 154 4.70 5.17 10.23
N CYS A 155 4.02 6.26 9.87
CA CYS A 155 3.25 6.37 8.63
C CYS A 155 4.00 7.24 7.63
N CYS A 156 4.20 6.75 6.40
CA CYS A 156 4.98 7.46 5.39
C CYS A 156 4.33 8.77 4.94
N TYR A 157 3.00 8.83 4.94
CA TYR A 157 2.25 10.05 4.62
C TYR A 157 1.12 10.32 5.63
N GLY A 158 0.47 11.48 5.48
CA GLY A 158 -0.66 11.91 6.30
C GLY A 158 -0.25 12.69 7.55
N ARG A 159 -1.22 12.97 8.39
CA ARG A 159 -1.07 13.72 9.65
C ARG A 159 -1.65 12.94 10.82
N VAL A 160 -1.12 13.16 12.00
CA VAL A 160 -1.60 12.56 13.25
C VAL A 160 -1.60 13.63 14.33
N ASP A 161 -2.77 13.95 14.87
CA ASP A 161 -2.94 14.98 15.90
C ASP A 161 -2.47 14.48 17.26
N LYS A 162 -2.98 13.33 17.72
CA LYS A 162 -2.57 12.71 18.98
C LYS A 162 -1.54 11.61 18.73
N MET A 163 -0.27 11.93 18.97
CA MET A 163 0.85 10.99 18.73
C MET A 163 0.91 9.87 19.78
N ASP A 164 0.78 10.23 21.04
CA ASP A 164 0.81 9.25 22.13
C ASP A 164 -0.45 8.36 22.12
N LYS A 165 -0.22 7.04 22.03
CA LYS A 165 -1.24 5.99 22.08
C LYS A 165 -1.06 5.08 23.31
N GLY A 166 -0.32 5.54 24.33
CA GLY A 166 0.02 4.82 25.54
C GLY A 166 1.17 3.84 25.32
N GLU A 167 0.93 2.71 24.67
CA GLU A 167 1.94 1.66 24.46
C GLU A 167 2.95 1.96 23.35
N TYR A 168 2.62 2.89 22.44
CA TYR A 168 3.44 3.29 21.29
C TYR A 168 3.14 4.73 20.89
N GLN A 169 4.05 5.33 20.14
CA GLN A 169 3.81 6.60 19.49
C GLN A 169 3.39 6.37 18.03
N LYS A 170 2.36 7.09 17.56
CA LYS A 170 1.96 7.13 16.17
C LYS A 170 2.43 8.44 15.55
N ILE A 171 3.31 8.37 14.57
CA ILE A 171 3.85 9.53 13.87
C ILE A 171 3.68 9.37 12.36
N ALA A 172 3.48 10.49 11.65
CA ALA A 172 3.21 10.44 10.21
C ALA A 172 3.92 11.56 9.44
N GLY A 173 4.08 11.34 8.14
CA GLY A 173 4.59 12.31 7.19
C GLY A 173 5.95 12.88 7.60
N GLN A 174 6.05 14.20 7.64
CA GLN A 174 7.30 14.91 7.99
C GLN A 174 7.95 14.40 9.27
N LYS A 175 7.17 14.16 10.33
CA LYS A 175 7.72 13.69 11.62
C LYS A 175 8.32 12.31 11.50
N PHE A 176 7.71 11.40 10.75
CA PHE A 176 8.24 10.07 10.52
C PHE A 176 9.54 10.11 9.71
N TRP A 177 9.53 10.79 8.56
CA TRP A 177 10.72 10.93 7.72
C TRP A 177 11.87 11.62 8.46
N LYS A 178 11.60 12.68 9.23
CA LYS A 178 12.60 13.36 10.08
C LYS A 178 13.18 12.42 11.14
N LEU A 179 12.37 11.55 11.75
CA LEU A 179 12.86 10.61 12.77
C LEU A 179 13.93 9.69 12.20
N ILE A 180 13.70 9.10 11.02
CA ILE A 180 14.56 8.08 10.42
C ILE A 180 15.69 8.63 9.54
N SER A 181 15.60 9.89 9.10
CA SER A 181 16.56 10.51 8.18
C SER A 181 17.43 11.62 8.79
N ASN A 182 17.01 12.13 9.94
CA ASN A 182 17.54 13.37 10.51
C ASN A 182 17.45 14.58 9.54
N ASN A 183 16.54 14.55 8.57
CA ASN A 183 16.25 15.61 7.61
C ASN A 183 14.76 15.98 7.70
N SER A 184 14.43 17.25 7.96
CA SER A 184 13.06 17.75 8.09
C SER A 184 12.30 17.81 6.76
N ASP A 185 13.03 17.84 5.65
CA ASP A 185 12.49 18.13 4.32
C ASP A 185 12.45 16.88 3.42
N LEU A 186 12.99 15.75 3.89
CA LEU A 186 13.03 14.52 3.11
C LEU A 186 11.66 14.10 2.57
N TYR A 187 10.58 14.36 3.32
CA TYR A 187 9.21 13.99 2.91
C TYR A 187 8.75 14.72 1.63
N THR A 188 9.34 15.86 1.30
CA THR A 188 9.11 16.58 0.05
C THR A 188 10.18 16.24 -1.00
N GLU A 189 11.42 16.04 -0.58
CA GLU A 189 12.55 15.80 -1.46
C GLU A 189 12.48 14.43 -2.18
N ILE A 190 11.75 13.47 -1.63
CA ILE A 190 11.53 12.16 -2.28
C ILE A 190 10.50 12.20 -3.42
N ILE A 191 9.75 13.30 -3.60
CA ILE A 191 8.71 13.41 -4.64
C ILE A 191 9.32 13.39 -6.04
N GLU A 192 10.34 14.19 -6.26
CA GLU A 192 10.96 14.34 -7.58
C GLU A 192 11.50 13.02 -8.15
N PRO A 193 12.33 12.25 -7.43
CA PRO A 193 12.85 10.98 -7.95
C PRO A 193 11.77 9.90 -8.14
N LEU A 194 10.62 9.99 -7.49
CA LEU A 194 9.50 9.07 -7.73
C LEU A 194 8.92 9.20 -9.14
N ALA A 195 9.07 10.37 -9.78
CA ALA A 195 8.63 10.60 -11.16
C ALA A 195 9.58 10.00 -12.22
N HIS A 196 10.71 9.38 -11.80
CA HIS A 196 11.69 8.80 -12.72
C HIS A 196 11.04 7.80 -13.68
N LYS A 197 11.14 8.07 -15.00
CA LYS A 197 10.53 7.29 -16.08
C LYS A 197 9.01 7.06 -15.96
N ALA A 198 8.31 7.77 -15.08
CA ALA A 198 6.88 7.58 -14.88
C ALA A 198 6.07 7.82 -16.17
N LYS A 199 6.43 8.83 -16.96
CA LYS A 199 5.76 9.15 -18.23
C LYS A 199 5.86 8.00 -19.24
N GLU A 200 7.07 7.46 -19.45
CA GLU A 200 7.32 6.35 -20.36
C GLU A 200 6.57 5.08 -19.93
N LYS A 201 6.67 4.74 -18.66
CA LYS A 201 5.98 3.56 -18.10
C LYS A 201 4.46 3.68 -18.12
N ASN A 202 3.91 4.88 -17.91
CA ASN A 202 2.48 5.11 -18.00
C ASN A 202 1.95 4.98 -19.44
N GLN A 203 2.67 5.38 -20.47
CA GLN A 203 2.21 5.22 -21.85
C GLN A 203 1.92 3.75 -22.19
N ASN A 204 2.81 2.84 -21.84
CA ASN A 204 2.60 1.41 -22.05
C ASN A 204 1.44 0.87 -21.21
N TYR A 205 1.36 1.29 -19.95
CA TYR A 205 0.29 0.91 -19.06
C TYR A 205 -1.08 1.36 -19.57
N ASP A 206 -1.21 2.59 -20.09
CA ASP A 206 -2.46 3.14 -20.57
C ASP A 206 -2.97 2.41 -21.83
N LEU A 207 -2.06 1.97 -22.69
CA LEU A 207 -2.41 1.12 -23.85
C LEU A 207 -2.94 -0.25 -23.40
N GLU A 208 -2.27 -0.91 -22.48
CA GLU A 208 -2.74 -2.19 -21.94
C GLU A 208 -4.04 -2.03 -21.14
N TYR A 209 -4.19 -0.94 -20.40
CA TYR A 209 -5.42 -0.63 -19.68
C TYR A 209 -6.61 -0.46 -20.66
N ALA A 210 -6.44 0.32 -21.72
CA ALA A 210 -7.49 0.51 -22.72
C ALA A 210 -7.89 -0.81 -23.38
N LYS A 211 -6.91 -1.65 -23.71
CA LYS A 211 -7.15 -2.99 -24.27
C LYS A 211 -7.94 -3.88 -23.31
N GLN A 212 -7.55 -3.94 -22.04
CA GLN A 212 -8.25 -4.74 -21.02
C GLN A 212 -9.68 -4.24 -20.79
N ILE A 213 -9.90 -2.93 -20.76
CA ILE A 213 -11.24 -2.36 -20.63
C ILE A 213 -12.13 -2.78 -21.81
N ASN A 214 -11.63 -2.73 -23.04
CA ASN A 214 -12.39 -3.15 -24.21
C ASN A 214 -12.76 -4.63 -24.15
N ILE A 215 -11.78 -5.50 -23.82
CA ILE A 215 -12.02 -6.94 -23.70
C ILE A 215 -13.05 -7.23 -22.59
N PHE A 216 -12.87 -6.66 -21.44
CA PHE A 216 -13.77 -6.90 -20.30
C PHE A 216 -15.16 -6.32 -20.48
N SER A 217 -15.28 -5.18 -21.19
CA SER A 217 -16.58 -4.59 -21.53
C SER A 217 -17.38 -5.50 -22.45
N LEU A 218 -16.73 -6.10 -23.43
CA LEU A 218 -17.36 -7.08 -24.32
C LEU A 218 -17.77 -8.36 -23.57
N GLN A 219 -16.85 -8.93 -22.78
CA GLN A 219 -17.13 -10.10 -21.94
C GLN A 219 -18.29 -9.84 -20.98
N PHE A 220 -18.30 -8.69 -20.31
CA PHE A 220 -19.34 -8.31 -19.38
C PHE A 220 -20.69 -8.11 -20.07
N ALA A 221 -20.72 -7.43 -21.22
CA ALA A 221 -21.94 -7.22 -21.96
C ALA A 221 -22.57 -8.55 -22.41
N ASN A 222 -21.77 -9.47 -22.92
CA ASN A 222 -22.24 -10.78 -23.37
C ASN A 222 -22.80 -11.63 -22.22
N GLU A 223 -22.19 -11.54 -21.04
CA GLU A 223 -22.57 -12.41 -19.91
C GLU A 223 -23.61 -11.79 -18.97
N PHE A 224 -23.58 -10.48 -18.80
CA PHE A 224 -24.35 -9.80 -17.75
C PHE A 224 -25.31 -8.71 -18.25
N CYS A 225 -25.47 -8.56 -19.57
CA CYS A 225 -26.50 -7.66 -20.12
C CYS A 225 -27.59 -8.46 -20.83
N VAL A 226 -28.82 -7.96 -20.77
CA VAL A 226 -30.00 -8.46 -21.48
C VAL A 226 -30.73 -7.26 -22.07
N ASP A 227 -31.05 -7.29 -23.34
CA ASP A 227 -31.74 -6.20 -24.06
C ASP A 227 -31.09 -4.82 -23.82
N GLY A 228 -29.74 -4.78 -23.87
CA GLY A 228 -28.96 -3.56 -23.67
C GLY A 228 -28.87 -3.07 -22.23
N SER A 229 -29.44 -3.78 -21.27
CA SER A 229 -29.46 -3.40 -19.85
C SER A 229 -28.67 -4.35 -18.98
N ILE A 230 -28.01 -3.84 -17.95
CA ILE A 230 -27.23 -4.64 -16.97
C ILE A 230 -28.18 -5.50 -16.14
N ASN A 231 -28.00 -6.82 -16.19
CA ASN A 231 -28.71 -7.78 -15.35
C ASN A 231 -28.09 -7.89 -13.95
N TRP A 232 -28.49 -7.01 -13.05
CA TRP A 232 -27.97 -6.95 -11.69
C TRP A 232 -28.25 -8.22 -10.90
N ASN A 233 -29.38 -8.90 -11.13
CA ASN A 233 -29.67 -10.16 -10.46
C ASN A 233 -28.65 -11.24 -10.84
N LYS A 234 -28.26 -11.34 -12.12
CA LYS A 234 -27.21 -12.29 -12.55
C LYS A 234 -25.86 -11.96 -11.91
N ILE A 235 -25.51 -10.67 -11.83
CA ILE A 235 -24.26 -10.24 -11.17
C ILE A 235 -24.24 -10.62 -9.69
N VAL A 236 -25.33 -10.35 -8.96
CA VAL A 236 -25.42 -10.70 -7.53
C VAL A 236 -25.40 -12.20 -7.31
N LYS A 237 -26.12 -12.98 -8.13
CA LYS A 237 -26.06 -14.44 -8.08
C LYS A 237 -24.65 -14.97 -8.34
N PHE A 238 -23.95 -14.42 -9.33
CA PHE A 238 -22.56 -14.79 -9.61
C PHE A 238 -21.61 -14.44 -8.46
N ASN A 239 -21.76 -13.26 -7.87
CA ASN A 239 -20.88 -12.78 -6.79
C ASN A 239 -21.15 -13.45 -5.44
N SER A 240 -22.43 -13.69 -5.10
CA SER A 240 -22.86 -14.00 -3.73
C SER A 240 -23.82 -15.21 -3.62
N GLY A 241 -24.18 -15.86 -4.73
CA GLY A 241 -25.08 -17.01 -4.71
C GLY A 241 -24.39 -18.27 -4.17
N GLU A 242 -25.14 -19.16 -3.54
CA GLU A 242 -24.66 -20.47 -3.08
C GLU A 242 -24.31 -21.37 -4.27
N GLU A 243 -25.14 -21.33 -5.32
CA GLU A 243 -24.89 -22.06 -6.56
C GLU A 243 -23.95 -21.29 -7.48
N LYS A 244 -22.97 -22.00 -8.04
CA LYS A 244 -22.03 -21.39 -9.01
C LYS A 244 -22.75 -21.10 -10.33
N VAL A 245 -22.91 -19.83 -10.63
CA VAL A 245 -23.37 -19.39 -11.94
C VAL A 245 -22.24 -19.63 -12.97
N LYS A 246 -22.50 -20.45 -14.00
CA LYS A 246 -21.55 -20.61 -15.11
C LYS A 246 -21.51 -19.33 -15.93
N VAL A 247 -20.31 -18.82 -16.19
CA VAL A 247 -20.03 -17.65 -17.03
C VAL A 247 -18.81 -17.94 -17.89
N ASN A 248 -18.78 -17.42 -19.11
CA ASN A 248 -17.67 -17.55 -20.06
C ASN A 248 -16.74 -16.32 -19.97
N LEU A 249 -15.99 -16.19 -18.86
CA LEU A 249 -15.11 -15.05 -18.56
C LEU A 249 -13.64 -15.46 -18.47
#